data_9c8b4dec58383c4fa20cb52db7ca10a5
#
_entry.id   9c8b4dec58383c4fa20cb52db7ca10a5
#
_cell.length_a   1.000
_cell.length_b   1.000
_cell.length_c   1.000
_cell.angle_alpha   90.00
_cell.angle_beta   90.00
_cell.angle_gamma   90.00
#
_symmetry.space_group_name_H-M   'P 1'
#
loop_
_entity.id
_entity.type
_entity.pdbx_description
1 polymer ?
#
loop_
_entity_poly.entity_id
_entity_poly.type
_entity_poly.pdbx_seq_one_letter_code
_entity_poly.pdbx_strand_id
1 'polypeptide(L)'
;NPFPFGNTNGIVDMTHHGLVGVCKSGPEVFEQIDVAMFRRMGLPEGLIAQTVEEYVNAAVSLANDHERRLAMRRELVRADAVQRLFKGEPRHLGQMAHALLDGKVMFEPAAPKPAPKPAKRRGK
;
A
#
# COMPACT_ATOMS: atom_id res chain seq x y z
N ASN A 1 -7.25 5.31 7.26
CA ASN A 1 -7.66 4.11 6.54
C ASN A 1 -8.88 3.49 7.20
N PRO A 2 -9.95 3.20 6.47
CA PRO A 2 -11.03 2.38 6.99
C PRO A 2 -10.49 0.95 7.21
N PHE A 3 -10.42 0.55 8.47
CA PHE A 3 -10.02 -0.81 8.84
C PHE A 3 -11.21 -1.77 8.67
N PRO A 4 -11.04 -2.97 8.14
CA PRO A 4 -9.80 -3.60 7.65
C PRO A 4 -9.45 -3.32 6.19
N PHE A 5 -10.30 -2.64 5.46
CA PHE A 5 -10.13 -2.37 4.03
C PHE A 5 -9.27 -1.14 3.77
N GLY A 6 -8.60 -1.11 2.62
CA GLY A 6 -7.82 0.02 2.16
C GLY A 6 -8.67 1.23 1.79
N ASN A 7 -8.01 2.35 1.52
CA ASN A 7 -8.63 3.62 1.14
C ASN A 7 -8.25 4.03 -0.29
N THR A 8 -8.43 3.14 -1.24
CA THR A 8 -8.00 3.31 -2.64
C THR A 8 -8.44 4.64 -3.26
N ASN A 9 -9.74 4.98 -3.16
CA ASN A 9 -10.27 6.24 -3.69
C ASN A 9 -9.71 7.44 -2.95
N GLY A 10 -9.62 7.38 -1.62
CA GLY A 10 -9.02 8.45 -0.83
C GLY A 10 -7.54 8.65 -1.11
N ILE A 11 -6.79 7.61 -1.50
CA ILE A 11 -5.39 7.73 -1.94
C ILE A 11 -5.31 8.46 -3.28
N VAL A 12 -6.21 8.17 -4.21
CA VAL A 12 -6.29 8.90 -5.48
C VAL A 12 -6.59 10.37 -5.23
N ASP A 13 -7.61 10.69 -4.44
CA ASP A 13 -7.99 12.06 -4.10
C ASP A 13 -6.85 12.79 -3.36
N MET A 14 -6.24 12.14 -2.38
CA MET A 14 -5.07 12.65 -1.67
C MET A 14 -3.96 13.03 -2.65
N THR A 15 -3.68 12.17 -3.61
CA THR A 15 -2.61 12.39 -4.59
C THR A 15 -2.95 13.53 -5.54
N HIS A 16 -4.19 13.65 -5.99
CA HIS A 16 -4.66 14.78 -6.82
C HIS A 16 -4.46 16.13 -6.12
N HIS A 17 -4.66 16.17 -4.82
CA HIS A 17 -4.44 17.39 -4.03
C HIS A 17 -2.98 17.58 -3.57
N GLY A 18 -2.08 16.68 -3.96
CA GLY A 18 -0.67 16.69 -3.54
C GLY A 18 -0.52 16.50 -2.03
N LEU A 19 -1.44 15.76 -1.40
CA LEU A 19 -1.35 15.41 -0.01
C LEU A 19 -0.53 14.12 0.16
N VAL A 20 0.11 13.99 1.31
CA VAL A 20 0.90 12.81 1.69
C VAL A 20 0.27 12.17 2.91
N GLY A 21 0.15 10.86 2.88
CA GLY A 21 -0.44 10.07 3.95
C GLY A 21 0.45 8.93 4.40
N VAL A 22 -0.07 8.12 5.29
CA VAL A 22 0.53 6.88 5.79
C VAL A 22 -0.45 5.74 5.55
N CYS A 23 0.02 4.59 5.14
CA CYS A 23 -0.79 3.39 5.06
C CYS A 23 -0.24 2.28 5.96
N LYS A 24 -1.10 1.33 6.31
CA LYS A 24 -0.71 0.12 7.04
C LYS A 24 -0.79 -1.08 6.11
N SER A 25 0.28 -1.84 6.07
CA SER A 25 0.35 -3.15 5.41
C SER A 25 -0.23 -4.25 6.30
N GLY A 26 -0.62 -5.35 5.69
CA GLY A 26 -1.05 -6.57 6.39
C GLY A 26 -0.94 -7.79 5.49
N PRO A 27 -1.28 -8.99 5.99
CA PRO A 27 -1.11 -10.25 5.27
C PRO A 27 -2.18 -10.48 4.18
N GLU A 28 -3.30 -9.76 4.24
CA GLU A 28 -4.42 -9.98 3.32
C GLU A 28 -4.27 -9.13 2.04
N VAL A 29 -4.84 -9.60 0.93
CA VAL A 29 -4.75 -8.92 -0.37
C VAL A 29 -5.32 -7.49 -0.29
N PHE A 30 -6.44 -7.29 0.38
CA PHE A 30 -7.06 -5.97 0.54
C PHE A 30 -6.22 -5.00 1.38
N GLU A 31 -5.34 -5.50 2.26
CA GLU A 31 -4.38 -4.70 3.03
C GLU A 31 -3.14 -4.31 2.21
N GLN A 32 -2.90 -4.98 1.08
CA GLN A 32 -1.77 -4.71 0.19
C GLN A 32 -2.08 -3.69 -0.91
N ILE A 33 -3.33 -3.38 -1.17
CA ILE A 33 -3.72 -2.46 -2.24
C ILE A 33 -3.13 -1.07 -2.01
N ASP A 34 -3.30 -0.51 -0.81
CA ASP A 34 -2.76 0.79 -0.44
C ASP A 34 -1.23 0.82 -0.54
N VAL A 35 -0.58 -0.26 -0.11
CA VAL A 35 0.88 -0.45 -0.21
C VAL A 35 1.34 -0.39 -1.67
N ALA A 36 0.65 -1.13 -2.54
CA ALA A 36 0.96 -1.15 -3.96
C ALA A 36 0.80 0.24 -4.59
N MET A 37 -0.23 0.99 -4.21
CA MET A 37 -0.46 2.36 -4.67
C MET A 37 0.65 3.30 -4.19
N PHE A 38 1.05 3.24 -2.91
CA PHE A 38 2.13 4.06 -2.35
C PHE A 38 3.46 3.81 -3.08
N ARG A 39 3.82 2.54 -3.28
CA ARG A 39 5.03 2.17 -4.03
C ARG A 39 4.98 2.63 -5.47
N ARG A 40 3.82 2.50 -6.11
CA ARG A 40 3.64 2.93 -7.49
C ARG A 40 3.77 4.45 -7.66
N MET A 41 3.34 5.22 -6.67
CA MET A 41 3.54 6.67 -6.63
C MET A 41 4.99 7.07 -6.35
N GLY A 42 5.80 6.15 -5.82
CA GLY A 42 7.18 6.41 -5.41
C GLY A 42 7.29 7.06 -4.04
N LEU A 43 6.27 6.86 -3.18
CA LEU A 43 6.34 7.32 -1.79
C LEU A 43 7.38 6.51 -0.99
N PRO A 44 8.05 7.15 -0.01
CA PRO A 44 9.03 6.48 0.84
C PRO A 44 8.44 5.29 1.62
N GLU A 45 9.18 4.18 1.71
CA GLU A 45 8.77 2.99 2.46
C GLU A 45 8.44 3.28 3.94
N GLY A 46 9.05 4.30 4.55
CA GLY A 46 8.73 4.73 5.93
C GLY A 46 7.32 5.29 6.13
N LEU A 47 6.53 5.44 5.06
CA LEU A 47 5.11 5.76 5.12
C LEU A 47 4.21 4.51 5.03
N ILE A 48 4.82 3.32 4.90
CA ILE A 48 4.15 2.03 4.83
C ILE A 48 4.43 1.27 6.12
N ALA A 49 3.53 1.36 7.07
CA ALA A 49 3.66 0.74 8.37
C ALA A 49 3.27 -0.74 8.36
N GLN A 50 3.98 -1.57 9.12
CA GLN A 50 3.66 -2.99 9.31
C GLN A 50 2.81 -3.22 10.56
N THR A 51 2.96 -2.36 11.56
CA THR A 51 2.24 -2.42 12.83
C THR A 51 1.41 -1.15 13.06
N VAL A 52 0.47 -1.23 13.99
CA VAL A 52 -0.32 -0.06 14.41
C VAL A 52 0.59 1.01 15.05
N GLU A 53 1.58 0.56 15.81
CA GLU A 53 2.54 1.47 16.46
C GLU A 53 3.35 2.24 15.41
N GLU A 54 3.91 1.54 14.42
CA GLU A 54 4.62 2.18 13.30
C GLU A 54 3.72 3.17 12.54
N TYR A 55 2.44 2.80 12.32
CA TYR A 55 1.47 3.68 11.66
C TYR A 55 1.27 4.98 12.44
N VAL A 56 1.05 4.89 13.74
CA VAL A 56 0.87 6.07 14.60
C VAL A 56 2.13 6.93 14.61
N ASN A 57 3.30 6.32 14.79
CA ASN A 57 4.58 7.02 14.81
C ASN A 57 4.87 7.72 13.49
N ALA A 58 4.65 7.06 12.36
CA ALA A 58 4.82 7.65 11.03
C ALA A 58 3.83 8.81 10.80
N ALA A 59 2.57 8.66 11.22
CA ALA A 59 1.55 9.71 11.09
C ALA A 59 1.88 10.94 11.93
N VAL A 60 2.28 10.75 13.19
CA VAL A 60 2.68 11.84 14.10
C VAL A 60 3.93 12.55 13.58
N SER A 61 4.94 11.78 13.17
CA SER A 61 6.16 12.33 12.57
C SER A 61 5.86 13.17 11.34
N LEU A 62 5.02 12.65 10.43
CA LEU A 62 4.63 13.35 9.23
C LEU A 62 3.80 14.62 9.53
N ALA A 63 2.90 14.55 10.52
CA ALA A 63 2.09 15.69 10.94
C ALA A 63 2.93 16.84 11.50
N ASN A 64 3.99 16.53 12.22
CA ASN A 64 4.86 17.51 12.87
C ASN A 64 5.95 18.07 11.94
N ASP A 65 6.22 17.44 10.79
CA ASP A 65 7.27 17.86 9.86
C ASP A 65 6.66 18.50 8.62
N HIS A 66 6.42 19.82 8.70
CA HIS A 66 5.83 20.60 7.62
C HIS A 66 6.74 20.64 6.37
N GLU A 67 8.04 20.82 6.56
CA GLU A 67 8.99 20.91 5.46
C GLU A 67 9.07 19.59 4.68
N ARG A 68 9.09 18.47 5.39
CA ARG A 68 9.06 17.15 4.78
C ARG A 68 7.78 16.93 3.97
N ARG A 69 6.62 17.34 4.49
CA ARG A 69 5.35 17.26 3.73
C ARG A 69 5.40 18.09 2.46
N LEU A 70 5.92 19.32 2.53
CA LEU A 70 6.06 20.19 1.35
C LEU A 70 7.02 19.60 0.33
N ALA A 71 8.15 19.05 0.76
CA ALA A 71 9.10 18.39 -0.13
C ALA A 71 8.46 17.20 -0.85
N MET A 72 7.78 16.32 -0.12
CA MET A 72 7.07 15.18 -0.69
C MET A 72 5.96 15.60 -1.65
N ARG A 73 5.21 16.65 -1.31
CA ARG A 73 4.20 17.23 -2.20
C ARG A 73 4.79 17.66 -3.53
N ARG A 74 5.90 18.38 -3.49
CA ARG A 74 6.61 18.82 -4.72
C ARG A 74 7.03 17.64 -5.58
N GLU A 75 7.55 16.58 -4.94
CA GLU A 75 7.95 15.35 -5.65
C GLU A 75 6.75 14.61 -6.26
N LEU A 76 5.63 14.48 -5.57
CA LEU A 76 4.41 13.87 -6.10
C LEU A 76 3.90 14.61 -7.34
N VAL A 77 3.85 15.94 -7.28
CA VAL A 77 3.42 16.78 -8.40
C VAL A 77 4.40 16.68 -9.56
N ARG A 78 5.71 16.79 -9.30
CA ARG A 78 6.78 16.71 -10.31
C ARG A 78 6.81 15.34 -10.99
N ALA A 79 6.60 14.26 -10.23
CA ALA A 79 6.61 12.91 -10.75
C ALA A 79 5.31 12.51 -11.45
N ASP A 80 4.33 13.40 -11.53
CA ASP A 80 2.98 13.11 -12.04
C ASP A 80 2.40 11.81 -11.43
N ALA A 81 2.37 11.77 -10.10
CA ALA A 81 2.05 10.56 -9.35
C ALA A 81 0.66 10.01 -9.67
N VAL A 82 -0.30 10.88 -10.02
CA VAL A 82 -1.65 10.47 -10.44
C VAL A 82 -1.58 9.66 -11.73
N GLN A 83 -0.88 10.15 -12.74
CA GLN A 83 -0.72 9.43 -14.01
C GLN A 83 0.03 8.12 -13.80
N ARG A 84 1.02 8.10 -12.91
CA ARG A 84 1.75 6.88 -12.57
C ARG A 84 0.84 5.80 -11.95
N LEU A 85 -0.17 6.17 -11.19
CA LEU A 85 -1.16 5.23 -10.65
C LEU A 85 -1.92 4.51 -11.75
N PHE A 86 -2.32 5.22 -12.79
CA PHE A 86 -3.19 4.70 -13.86
C PHE A 86 -2.44 4.26 -15.12
N LYS A 87 -1.19 4.66 -15.29
CA LYS A 87 -0.38 4.25 -16.44
C LYS A 87 -0.04 2.77 -16.34
N GLY A 88 -0.62 1.97 -17.21
CA GLY A 88 -0.36 0.54 -17.32
C GLY A 88 0.16 0.15 -18.69
N GLU A 89 0.64 -1.09 -18.81
CA GLU A 89 0.92 -1.74 -20.09
C GLU A 89 -0.28 -2.63 -20.44
N PRO A 90 -1.12 -2.25 -21.43
CA PRO A 90 -2.35 -3.00 -21.74
C PRO A 90 -2.11 -4.46 -22.12
N ARG A 91 -0.92 -4.77 -22.64
CA ARG A 91 -0.54 -6.14 -23.05
C ARG A 91 -0.12 -7.03 -21.90
N HIS A 92 0.15 -6.46 -20.71
CA HIS A 92 0.73 -7.21 -19.58
C HIS A 92 -0.18 -8.36 -19.13
N LEU A 93 -1.49 -8.12 -19.03
CA LEU A 93 -2.45 -9.16 -18.66
C LEU A 93 -2.44 -10.32 -19.65
N GLY A 94 -2.44 -10.02 -20.95
CA GLY A 94 -2.36 -11.05 -22.01
C GLY A 94 -1.04 -11.83 -21.94
N GLN A 95 0.08 -11.16 -21.74
CA GLN A 95 1.39 -11.79 -21.59
C GLN A 95 1.43 -12.73 -20.38
N MET A 96 0.87 -12.28 -19.24
CA MET A 96 0.78 -13.13 -18.04
C MET A 96 -0.12 -14.34 -18.26
N ALA A 97 -1.28 -14.16 -18.91
CA ALA A 97 -2.18 -15.26 -19.23
C ALA A 97 -1.48 -16.30 -20.15
N HIS A 98 -0.79 -15.85 -21.18
CA HIS A 98 0.00 -16.74 -22.03
C HIS A 98 1.12 -17.46 -21.26
N ALA A 99 1.85 -16.75 -20.42
CA ALA A 99 2.91 -17.36 -19.61
C ALA A 99 2.38 -18.43 -18.64
N LEU A 100 1.18 -18.25 -18.12
CA LEU A 100 0.48 -19.25 -17.28
C LEU A 100 0.08 -20.48 -18.12
N LEU A 101 -0.53 -20.27 -19.28
CA LEU A 101 -0.93 -21.36 -20.18
C LEU A 101 0.28 -22.17 -20.68
N ASP A 102 1.39 -21.50 -20.92
CA ASP A 102 2.65 -22.11 -21.35
C ASP A 102 3.42 -22.80 -20.19
N GLY A 103 2.90 -22.75 -18.96
CA GLY A 103 3.58 -23.31 -17.78
C GLY A 103 4.87 -22.59 -17.37
N LYS A 104 5.10 -21.36 -17.87
CA LYS A 104 6.29 -20.56 -17.58
C LYS A 104 6.22 -19.84 -16.24
N VAL A 105 5.03 -19.72 -15.67
CA VAL A 105 4.78 -19.14 -14.35
C VAL A 105 3.98 -20.17 -13.55
N MET A 106 4.54 -20.61 -12.44
CA MET A 106 3.85 -21.47 -11.47
C MET A 106 3.44 -20.60 -10.28
N PHE A 107 2.17 -20.63 -9.91
CA PHE A 107 1.76 -20.11 -8.61
C PHE A 107 2.13 -21.14 -7.55
N GLU A 108 3.10 -20.84 -6.72
CA GLU A 108 3.25 -21.59 -5.48
C GLU A 108 2.00 -21.33 -4.62
N PRO A 109 1.27 -22.36 -4.20
CA PRO A 109 0.17 -22.17 -3.27
C PRO A 109 0.73 -21.52 -2.00
N ALA A 110 0.10 -20.45 -1.56
CA ALA A 110 0.50 -19.77 -0.33
C ALA A 110 0.59 -20.80 0.81
N ALA A 111 1.68 -20.78 1.57
CA ALA A 111 1.84 -21.66 2.72
C ALA A 111 0.61 -21.55 3.65
N PRO A 112 0.10 -22.66 4.19
CA PRO A 112 -1.08 -22.65 5.05
C PRO A 112 -0.84 -21.69 6.23
N LYS A 113 -1.80 -20.77 6.44
CA LYS A 113 -1.73 -19.81 7.54
C LYS A 113 -1.57 -20.56 8.87
N PRO A 114 -0.67 -20.14 9.75
CA PRO A 114 -0.60 -20.72 11.08
C PRO A 114 -1.94 -20.56 11.80
N ALA A 115 -2.40 -21.62 12.44
CA ALA A 115 -3.66 -21.60 13.16
C ALA A 115 -3.71 -20.43 14.16
N PRO A 116 -4.85 -19.73 14.29
CA PRO A 116 -4.97 -18.62 15.22
C PRO A 116 -4.63 -19.10 16.64
N LYS A 117 -3.73 -18.39 17.31
CA LYS A 117 -3.38 -18.66 18.71
C LYS A 117 -4.65 -18.63 19.55
N PRO A 118 -4.89 -19.63 20.43
CA PRO A 118 -6.07 -19.65 21.27
C PRO A 118 -6.15 -18.35 22.09
N ALA A 119 -7.31 -17.71 22.05
CA ALA A 119 -7.57 -16.51 22.81
C ALA A 119 -7.26 -16.75 24.29
N LYS A 120 -6.37 -15.97 24.89
CA LYS A 120 -6.15 -16.00 26.34
C LYS A 120 -7.49 -15.72 27.02
N ARG A 121 -8.06 -16.73 27.69
CA ARG A 121 -9.21 -16.54 28.57
C ARG A 121 -8.83 -15.47 29.59
N ARG A 122 -9.47 -14.30 29.52
CA ARG A 122 -9.41 -13.33 30.62
C ARG A 122 -10.07 -14.01 31.82
N GLY A 123 -9.27 -14.37 32.80
CA GLY A 123 -9.78 -14.79 34.11
C GLY A 123 -10.64 -13.67 34.69
N LYS A 124 -11.74 -14.09 35.30
CA LYS A 124 -12.60 -13.20 36.08
C LYS A 124 -11.90 -12.79 37.37
#